data_ea4b9006a513fdfd30301f765ae71e9e
#
_entry.id   ea4b9006a513fdfd30301f765ae71e9e
#
_cell.length_a   1.000
_cell.length_b   1.000
_cell.length_c   1.000
_cell.angle_alpha   90.00
_cell.angle_beta   90.00
_cell.angle_gamma   90.00
#
_symmetry.space_group_name_H-M   'P 1'
#
loop_
_entity.id
_entity.type
_entity.pdbx_description
1 polymer ?
#
loop_
_entity_poly.entity_id
_entity_poly.type
_entity_poly.pdbx_seq_one_letter_code
_entity_poly.pdbx_strand_id
1 'polypeptide(L)'
;MPEKNTQRIIGIDPGYAITGYGIIDKCGNKFSVVDYGVIETKPKTDFPVRLLAINEKIKFLLDQFKPDYMSIEELFMGKNHTTVIGTAQARGAVLVEAARAGIEVFEFTPGQVKLAITGYGVAEKKQVQLMTKSILGLKEIPKPDDAADALALAICLANTGVNFAGKAVSGYQYGRYGYSRRNEFG
;
A
#
# COMPACT_ATOMS: atom_id res chain seq x y z
N MET A 1 7.64 -23.72 12.19
CA MET A 1 7.95 -23.64 10.76
C MET A 1 6.93 -22.71 10.14
N PRO A 2 7.28 -21.69 9.35
CA PRO A 2 6.29 -20.94 8.63
C PRO A 2 5.54 -21.90 7.71
N GLU A 3 4.21 -21.88 7.76
CA GLU A 3 3.40 -22.67 6.86
C GLU A 3 3.78 -22.31 5.41
N LYS A 4 3.99 -23.29 4.59
CA LYS A 4 4.61 -23.26 3.25
C LYS A 4 3.89 -22.38 2.20
N ASN A 5 2.93 -21.53 2.62
CA ASN A 5 2.05 -20.74 1.72
C ASN A 5 1.60 -19.39 2.34
N THR A 6 2.35 -18.83 3.26
CA THR A 6 2.04 -17.50 3.82
C THR A 6 2.65 -16.43 2.92
N GLN A 7 1.82 -15.48 2.49
CA GLN A 7 2.23 -14.29 1.75
C GLN A 7 2.13 -13.08 2.67
N ARG A 8 3.21 -12.31 2.80
CA ARG A 8 3.23 -11.04 3.51
C ARG A 8 3.04 -9.88 2.55
N ILE A 9 2.07 -9.04 2.82
CA ILE A 9 1.70 -7.93 1.96
C ILE A 9 1.73 -6.63 2.76
N ILE A 10 2.40 -5.61 2.23
CA ILE A 10 2.34 -4.24 2.74
C ILE A 10 1.41 -3.42 1.86
N GLY A 11 0.41 -2.77 2.45
CA GLY A 11 -0.43 -1.75 1.82
C GLY A 11 0.07 -0.36 2.18
N ILE A 12 0.08 0.53 1.22
CA ILE A 12 0.51 1.93 1.38
C ILE A 12 -0.56 2.88 0.86
N ASP A 13 -1.03 3.78 1.71
CA ASP A 13 -1.83 4.95 1.35
C ASP A 13 -0.92 6.18 1.32
N PRO A 14 -0.47 6.64 0.12
CA PRO A 14 0.60 7.63 0.02
C PRO A 14 0.10 9.04 0.26
N GLY A 15 0.73 9.76 1.16
CA GLY A 15 0.53 11.19 1.39
C GLY A 15 1.82 11.85 1.88
N TYR A 16 2.09 13.09 1.46
CA TYR A 16 3.31 13.79 1.87
C TYR A 16 3.27 14.30 3.32
N ALA A 17 2.09 14.51 3.89
CA ALA A 17 1.91 14.89 5.28
C ALA A 17 1.78 13.67 6.18
N ILE A 18 0.97 12.73 5.75
CA ILE A 18 0.70 11.46 6.42
C ILE A 18 0.70 10.40 5.34
N THR A 19 1.50 9.36 5.51
CA THR A 19 1.49 8.15 4.69
C THR A 19 1.03 7.00 5.57
N GLY A 20 -0.08 6.35 5.22
CA GLY A 20 -0.56 5.15 5.89
C GLY A 20 0.23 3.92 5.46
N TYR A 21 0.46 2.99 6.41
CA TYR A 21 0.95 1.65 6.10
C TYR A 21 0.18 0.58 6.87
N GLY A 22 0.02 -0.58 6.24
CA GLY A 22 -0.60 -1.74 6.87
C GLY A 22 0.02 -3.03 6.35
N ILE A 23 0.46 -3.91 7.25
CA ILE A 23 1.16 -5.15 6.93
C ILE A 23 0.32 -6.32 7.41
N ILE A 24 0.01 -7.24 6.50
CA ILE A 24 -0.77 -8.44 6.79
C ILE A 24 -0.04 -9.68 6.29
N ASP A 25 -0.29 -10.79 6.96
CA ASP A 25 0.01 -12.13 6.47
C ASP A 25 -1.28 -12.80 5.98
N LYS A 26 -1.23 -13.38 4.79
CA LYS A 26 -2.29 -14.21 4.22
C LYS A 26 -1.84 -15.67 4.16
N CYS A 27 -2.60 -16.56 4.78
CA CYS A 27 -2.42 -18.00 4.69
C CYS A 27 -3.75 -18.66 4.29
N GLY A 28 -3.85 -19.12 3.05
CA GLY A 28 -5.12 -19.57 2.49
C GLY A 28 -6.16 -18.43 2.49
N ASN A 29 -7.27 -18.63 3.21
CA ASN A 29 -8.34 -17.62 3.38
C ASN A 29 -8.24 -16.85 4.72
N LYS A 30 -7.18 -17.06 5.49
CA LYS A 30 -6.98 -16.39 6.78
C LYS A 30 -6.06 -15.20 6.63
N PHE A 31 -6.41 -14.12 7.30
CA PHE A 31 -5.60 -12.93 7.43
C PHE A 31 -5.15 -12.73 8.88
N SER A 32 -3.93 -12.28 9.06
CA SER A 32 -3.44 -11.79 10.35
C SER A 32 -2.70 -10.46 10.16
N VAL A 33 -2.97 -9.52 11.06
CA VAL A 33 -2.27 -8.24 11.07
C VAL A 33 -0.89 -8.46 11.68
N VAL A 34 0.14 -7.96 10.99
CA VAL A 34 1.53 -7.96 11.46
C VAL A 34 1.84 -6.63 12.12
N ASP A 35 1.57 -5.53 11.42
CA ASP A 35 1.74 -4.16 11.92
C ASP A 35 0.95 -3.17 11.07
N TYR A 36 0.63 -2.01 11.62
CA TYR A 36 0.03 -0.90 10.87
C TYR A 36 0.26 0.43 11.60
N GLY A 37 0.17 1.51 10.85
CA GLY A 37 0.34 2.84 11.40
C GLY A 37 0.47 3.90 10.33
N VAL A 38 1.09 5.01 10.70
CA VAL A 38 1.35 6.14 9.81
C VAL A 38 2.78 6.64 9.91
N ILE A 39 3.24 7.21 8.81
CA ILE A 39 4.47 7.98 8.72
C ILE A 39 4.06 9.45 8.63
N GLU A 40 4.29 10.20 9.70
CA GLU A 40 4.00 11.62 9.74
C GLU A 40 5.24 12.44 9.43
N THR A 41 5.08 13.49 8.64
CA THR A 41 6.13 14.48 8.39
C THR A 41 5.73 15.83 8.98
N LYS A 42 6.68 16.51 9.63
CA LYS A 42 6.40 17.76 10.33
C LYS A 42 6.05 18.90 9.36
N PRO A 43 4.96 19.66 9.60
CA PRO A 43 4.72 20.92 8.91
C PRO A 43 5.93 21.87 9.04
N LYS A 44 6.15 22.75 8.06
CA LYS A 44 7.26 23.70 8.01
C LYS A 44 8.68 23.09 7.92
N THR A 45 8.78 21.78 7.66
CA THR A 45 10.04 21.15 7.24
C THR A 45 10.17 21.27 5.74
N ASP A 46 11.39 21.48 5.25
CA ASP A 46 11.67 21.55 3.81
C ASP A 46 11.17 20.29 3.10
N PHE A 47 10.52 20.49 1.96
CA PHE A 47 9.82 19.40 1.28
C PHE A 47 10.73 18.22 0.91
N PRO A 48 11.99 18.41 0.44
CA PRO A 48 12.91 17.29 0.20
C PRO A 48 13.21 16.48 1.46
N VAL A 49 13.32 17.15 2.64
CA VAL A 49 13.55 16.49 3.92
C VAL A 49 12.34 15.63 4.33
N ARG A 50 11.15 16.10 4.04
CA ARG A 50 9.92 15.31 4.26
C ARG A 50 9.89 14.05 3.40
N LEU A 51 10.26 14.17 2.12
CA LEU A 51 10.36 13.02 1.21
C LEU A 51 11.41 12.02 1.68
N LEU A 52 12.57 12.51 2.15
CA LEU A 52 13.61 11.65 2.72
C LEU A 52 13.09 10.89 3.94
N ALA A 53 12.39 11.57 4.85
CA ALA A 53 11.83 10.94 6.05
C ALA A 53 10.82 9.82 5.71
N ILE A 54 9.98 10.04 4.68
CA ILE A 54 9.08 8.98 4.16
C ILE A 54 9.90 7.82 3.62
N ASN A 55 10.87 8.10 2.76
CA ASN A 55 11.73 7.11 2.12
C ASN A 55 12.47 6.23 3.15
N GLU A 56 13.13 6.85 4.15
CA GLU A 56 13.84 6.15 5.21
C GLU A 56 12.91 5.28 6.07
N LYS A 57 11.69 5.76 6.37
CA LYS A 57 10.74 4.98 7.15
C LYS A 57 10.19 3.80 6.34
N ILE A 58 9.91 3.99 5.05
CA ILE A 58 9.53 2.87 4.16
C ILE A 58 10.67 1.86 4.09
N LYS A 59 11.92 2.31 3.88
CA LYS A 59 13.08 1.41 3.90
C LYS A 59 13.12 0.58 5.19
N PHE A 60 12.97 1.23 6.36
CA PHE A 60 12.93 0.54 7.65
C PHE A 60 11.84 -0.53 7.70
N LEU A 61 10.61 -0.21 7.26
CA LEU A 61 9.50 -1.17 7.24
C LEU A 61 9.78 -2.36 6.33
N LEU A 62 10.32 -2.11 5.14
CA LEU A 62 10.65 -3.18 4.18
C LEU A 62 11.77 -4.08 4.70
N ASP A 63 12.81 -3.50 5.30
CA ASP A 63 13.93 -4.25 5.88
C ASP A 63 13.49 -5.11 7.09
N GLN A 64 12.61 -4.55 7.93
CA GLN A 64 12.15 -5.21 9.15
C GLN A 64 11.14 -6.33 8.87
N PHE A 65 10.15 -6.05 8.04
CA PHE A 65 9.03 -6.97 7.84
C PHE A 65 9.16 -7.86 6.60
N LYS A 66 10.01 -7.50 5.65
CA LYS A 66 10.31 -8.25 4.42
C LYS A 66 9.05 -8.73 3.70
N PRO A 67 8.14 -7.81 3.30
CA PRO A 67 6.94 -8.20 2.60
C PRO A 67 7.28 -8.79 1.22
N ASP A 68 6.47 -9.73 0.77
CA ASP A 68 6.60 -10.34 -0.56
C ASP A 68 6.08 -9.39 -1.66
N TYR A 69 5.05 -8.61 -1.33
CA TYR A 69 4.36 -7.71 -2.26
C TYR A 69 3.98 -6.39 -1.61
N MET A 70 3.86 -5.35 -2.43
CA MET A 70 3.34 -4.05 -2.03
C MET A 70 2.05 -3.73 -2.81
N SER A 71 1.05 -3.25 -2.10
CA SER A 71 -0.18 -2.67 -2.64
C SER A 71 -0.19 -1.17 -2.36
N ILE A 72 -0.41 -0.35 -3.37
CA ILE A 72 -0.42 1.11 -3.23
C ILE A 72 -1.65 1.70 -3.92
N GLU A 73 -2.17 2.81 -3.38
CA GLU A 73 -3.27 3.51 -4.03
C GLU A 73 -2.83 4.17 -5.34
N GLU A 74 -3.68 4.03 -6.37
CA GLU A 74 -3.48 4.72 -7.64
C GLU A 74 -3.66 6.23 -7.44
N LEU A 75 -2.74 7.01 -8.03
CA LEU A 75 -2.82 8.46 -7.96
C LEU A 75 -3.93 8.99 -8.87
N PHE A 76 -4.94 9.60 -8.27
CA PHE A 76 -6.04 10.22 -9.00
C PHE A 76 -5.86 11.74 -9.10
N MET A 77 -5.97 12.29 -10.32
CA MET A 77 -5.97 13.74 -10.54
C MET A 77 -7.30 14.33 -10.09
N GLY A 78 -7.41 14.66 -8.80
CA GLY A 78 -8.56 15.37 -8.24
C GLY A 78 -8.54 16.87 -8.56
N LYS A 79 -9.57 17.60 -8.11
CA LYS A 79 -9.69 19.05 -8.34
C LYS A 79 -8.61 19.89 -7.64
N ASN A 80 -7.90 19.37 -6.67
CA ASN A 80 -6.87 20.07 -5.89
C ASN A 80 -5.45 19.70 -6.34
N HIS A 81 -4.97 20.36 -7.38
CA HIS A 81 -3.69 20.07 -8.04
C HIS A 81 -2.47 20.17 -7.10
N THR A 82 -2.47 21.09 -6.13
CA THR A 82 -1.31 21.31 -5.25
C THR A 82 -1.06 20.12 -4.34
N THR A 83 -2.11 19.53 -3.77
CA THR A 83 -2.01 18.34 -2.91
C THR A 83 -1.58 17.12 -3.71
N VAL A 84 -2.09 16.98 -4.94
CA VAL A 84 -1.76 15.87 -5.84
C VAL A 84 -0.27 15.82 -6.16
N ILE A 85 0.36 16.97 -6.44
CA ILE A 85 1.80 17.04 -6.75
C ILE A 85 2.63 16.52 -5.55
N GLY A 86 2.33 16.99 -4.34
CA GLY A 86 3.03 16.54 -3.14
C GLY A 86 2.84 15.05 -2.87
N THR A 87 1.62 14.54 -3.04
CA THR A 87 1.30 13.11 -2.91
C THR A 87 2.02 12.28 -3.96
N ALA A 88 2.08 12.75 -5.22
CA ALA A 88 2.81 12.07 -6.29
C ALA A 88 4.31 11.92 -5.99
N GLN A 89 4.92 12.96 -5.42
CA GLN A 89 6.34 12.92 -5.05
C GLN A 89 6.58 12.00 -3.83
N ALA A 90 5.71 12.03 -2.82
CA ALA A 90 5.76 11.09 -1.70
C ALA A 90 5.61 9.64 -2.17
N ARG A 91 4.65 9.39 -3.07
CA ARG A 91 4.47 8.09 -3.72
C ARG A 91 5.72 7.66 -4.49
N GLY A 92 6.38 8.57 -5.21
CA GLY A 92 7.65 8.30 -5.88
C GLY A 92 8.75 7.85 -4.91
N ALA A 93 8.85 8.47 -3.72
CA ALA A 93 9.79 8.07 -2.68
C ALA A 93 9.53 6.64 -2.17
N VAL A 94 8.26 6.24 -2.03
CA VAL A 94 7.85 4.86 -1.68
C VAL A 94 8.26 3.88 -2.78
N LEU A 95 7.95 4.18 -4.04
CA LEU A 95 8.24 3.30 -5.19
C LEU A 95 9.73 3.04 -5.39
N VAL A 96 10.57 4.06 -5.15
CA VAL A 96 12.04 3.92 -5.21
C VAL A 96 12.53 2.87 -4.20
N GLU A 97 12.01 2.89 -2.96
CA GLU A 97 12.41 1.90 -1.95
C GLU A 97 11.86 0.50 -2.25
N ALA A 98 10.62 0.39 -2.76
CA ALA A 98 10.09 -0.89 -3.22
C ALA A 98 10.98 -1.51 -4.32
N ALA A 99 11.41 -0.70 -5.30
CA ALA A 99 12.30 -1.13 -6.36
C ALA A 99 13.68 -1.56 -5.82
N ARG A 100 14.27 -0.80 -4.88
CA ARG A 100 15.54 -1.18 -4.21
C ARG A 100 15.43 -2.50 -3.46
N ALA A 101 14.31 -2.73 -2.79
CA ALA A 101 14.04 -3.98 -2.08
C ALA A 101 13.66 -5.14 -3.00
N GLY A 102 13.48 -4.91 -4.31
CA GLY A 102 13.05 -5.92 -5.27
C GLY A 102 11.62 -6.40 -5.06
N ILE A 103 10.76 -5.56 -4.44
CA ILE A 103 9.37 -5.88 -4.13
C ILE A 103 8.49 -5.47 -5.30
N GLU A 104 7.64 -6.39 -5.76
CA GLU A 104 6.67 -6.11 -6.80
C GLU A 104 5.52 -5.26 -6.25
N VAL A 105 5.17 -4.19 -6.99
CA VAL A 105 4.16 -3.20 -6.58
C VAL A 105 2.91 -3.33 -7.44
N PHE A 106 1.75 -3.37 -6.79
CA PHE A 106 0.42 -3.43 -7.40
C PHE A 106 -0.39 -2.19 -7.03
N GLU A 107 -1.06 -1.61 -8.01
CA GLU A 107 -1.84 -0.39 -7.86
C GLU A 107 -3.33 -0.68 -7.92
N PHE A 108 -4.09 -0.01 -7.04
CA PHE A 108 -5.54 -0.15 -7.00
C PHE A 108 -6.22 1.22 -6.91
N THR A 109 -7.27 1.39 -7.69
CA THR A 109 -8.16 2.54 -7.57
C THR A 109 -9.00 2.45 -6.30
N PRO A 110 -9.50 3.58 -5.75
CA PRO A 110 -10.44 3.57 -4.62
C PRO A 110 -11.67 2.68 -4.87
N GLY A 111 -12.18 2.66 -6.10
CA GLY A 111 -13.31 1.79 -6.46
C GLY A 111 -13.00 0.31 -6.38
N GLN A 112 -11.80 -0.09 -6.83
CA GLN A 112 -11.34 -1.48 -6.73
C GLN A 112 -11.15 -1.92 -5.27
N VAL A 113 -10.56 -1.06 -4.43
CA VAL A 113 -10.42 -1.32 -2.99
C VAL A 113 -11.80 -1.51 -2.35
N LYS A 114 -12.74 -0.58 -2.59
CA LYS A 114 -14.11 -0.70 -2.08
C LYS A 114 -14.77 -2.01 -2.51
N LEU A 115 -14.68 -2.35 -3.78
CA LEU A 115 -15.25 -3.59 -4.32
C LEU A 115 -14.63 -4.83 -3.66
N ALA A 116 -13.31 -4.86 -3.52
CA ALA A 116 -12.58 -5.99 -2.93
C ALA A 116 -12.91 -6.22 -1.44
N ILE A 117 -13.18 -5.13 -0.70
CA ILE A 117 -13.46 -5.16 0.73
C ILE A 117 -14.93 -5.40 1.04
N THR A 118 -15.85 -4.74 0.32
CA THR A 118 -17.28 -4.73 0.65
C THR A 118 -18.17 -5.47 -0.36
N GLY A 119 -17.62 -5.86 -1.51
CA GLY A 119 -18.40 -6.34 -2.66
C GLY A 119 -19.13 -5.23 -3.43
N TYR A 120 -18.93 -3.94 -3.05
CA TYR A 120 -19.65 -2.80 -3.64
C TYR A 120 -18.70 -1.61 -3.89
N GLY A 121 -18.41 -1.33 -5.18
CA GLY A 121 -17.37 -0.36 -5.59
C GLY A 121 -17.65 1.11 -5.24
N VAL A 122 -18.87 1.46 -4.83
CA VAL A 122 -19.26 2.81 -4.38
C VAL A 122 -19.57 2.87 -2.88
N ALA A 123 -19.11 1.89 -2.11
CA ALA A 123 -19.26 1.86 -0.66
C ALA A 123 -18.72 3.13 0.02
N GLU A 124 -19.35 3.53 1.10
CA GLU A 124 -18.86 4.65 1.91
C GLU A 124 -17.59 4.28 2.67
N LYS A 125 -16.75 5.29 2.98
CA LYS A 125 -15.50 5.10 3.72
C LYS A 125 -15.71 4.30 5.02
N LYS A 126 -16.73 4.64 5.78
CA LYS A 126 -17.06 3.97 7.05
C LYS A 126 -17.39 2.48 6.87
N GLN A 127 -18.03 2.12 5.77
CA GLN A 127 -18.32 0.71 5.45
C GLN A 127 -17.04 -0.06 5.16
N VAL A 128 -16.11 0.53 4.38
CA VAL A 128 -14.80 -0.06 4.10
C VAL A 128 -14.03 -0.28 5.41
N GLN A 129 -13.98 0.72 6.29
CA GLN A 129 -13.28 0.63 7.58
C GLN A 129 -13.86 -0.47 8.48
N LEU A 130 -15.20 -0.57 8.56
CA LEU A 130 -15.87 -1.61 9.34
C LEU A 130 -15.60 -3.02 8.79
N MET A 131 -15.63 -3.16 7.47
CA MET A 131 -15.33 -4.45 6.84
C MET A 131 -13.86 -4.82 6.98
N THR A 132 -12.92 -3.87 6.82
CA THR A 132 -11.49 -4.06 7.09
C THR A 132 -11.24 -4.57 8.50
N LYS A 133 -11.85 -3.91 9.49
CA LYS A 133 -11.83 -4.34 10.88
C LYS A 133 -12.32 -5.79 11.04
N SER A 134 -13.46 -6.12 10.43
CA SER A 134 -14.10 -7.45 10.52
C SER A 134 -13.25 -8.54 9.87
N ILE A 135 -12.74 -8.29 8.67
CA ILE A 135 -11.89 -9.24 7.92
C ILE A 135 -10.62 -9.57 8.69
N LEU A 136 -10.03 -8.57 9.35
CA LEU A 136 -8.79 -8.71 10.12
C LEU A 136 -9.02 -9.12 11.57
N GLY A 137 -10.27 -9.27 12.02
CA GLY A 137 -10.60 -9.63 13.41
C GLY A 137 -10.15 -8.61 14.46
N LEU A 138 -10.04 -7.33 14.09
CA LEU A 138 -9.58 -6.28 14.99
C LEU A 138 -10.66 -5.89 16.01
N LYS A 139 -10.26 -5.47 17.20
CA LYS A 139 -11.18 -5.02 18.25
C LYS A 139 -11.81 -3.66 17.91
N GLU A 140 -11.02 -2.79 17.28
CA GLU A 140 -11.43 -1.43 16.92
C GLU A 140 -11.04 -1.12 15.47
N ILE A 141 -11.67 -0.09 14.89
CA ILE A 141 -11.26 0.44 13.58
C ILE A 141 -9.87 1.05 13.75
N PRO A 142 -8.87 0.69 12.90
CA PRO A 142 -7.55 1.28 12.94
C PRO A 142 -7.59 2.81 12.82
N LYS A 143 -6.74 3.47 13.59
CA LYS A 143 -6.59 4.93 13.54
C LYS A 143 -5.11 5.29 13.40
N PRO A 144 -4.79 6.42 12.75
CA PRO A 144 -5.72 7.26 11.98
C PRO A 144 -6.27 6.55 10.74
N ASP A 145 -7.18 7.21 10.02
CA ASP A 145 -7.87 6.66 8.85
C ASP A 145 -6.92 6.12 7.79
N ASP A 146 -5.79 6.81 7.56
CA ASP A 146 -4.75 6.43 6.59
C ASP A 146 -4.19 5.01 6.86
N ALA A 147 -4.10 4.61 8.13
CA ALA A 147 -3.70 3.24 8.50
C ALA A 147 -4.78 2.20 8.15
N ALA A 148 -6.06 2.55 8.30
CA ALA A 148 -7.17 1.68 7.90
C ALA A 148 -7.24 1.54 6.37
N ASP A 149 -7.01 2.64 5.63
CA ASP A 149 -7.00 2.65 4.17
C ASP A 149 -5.81 1.83 3.64
N ALA A 150 -4.64 1.91 4.26
CA ALA A 150 -3.49 1.09 3.93
C ALA A 150 -3.73 -0.42 4.19
N LEU A 151 -4.37 -0.79 5.28
CA LEU A 151 -4.77 -2.17 5.54
C LEU A 151 -5.78 -2.68 4.51
N ALA A 152 -6.74 -1.83 4.09
CA ALA A 152 -7.69 -2.17 3.03
C ALA A 152 -6.97 -2.43 1.69
N LEU A 153 -5.94 -1.66 1.35
CA LEU A 153 -5.10 -1.89 0.17
C LEU A 153 -4.39 -3.24 0.23
N ALA A 154 -3.82 -3.60 1.39
CA ALA A 154 -3.18 -4.91 1.56
C ALA A 154 -4.17 -6.07 1.38
N ILE A 155 -5.38 -5.97 1.95
CA ILE A 155 -6.45 -6.96 1.77
C ILE A 155 -6.90 -7.00 0.30
N CYS A 156 -7.00 -5.85 -0.36
CA CYS A 156 -7.40 -5.78 -1.78
C CYS A 156 -6.46 -6.63 -2.64
N LEU A 157 -5.14 -6.45 -2.51
CA LEU A 157 -4.16 -7.27 -3.23
C LEU A 157 -4.27 -8.76 -2.84
N ALA A 158 -4.41 -9.04 -1.55
CA ALA A 158 -4.55 -10.40 -1.06
C ALA A 158 -5.77 -11.13 -1.64
N ASN A 159 -6.91 -10.45 -1.79
CA ASN A 159 -8.13 -11.01 -2.36
C ASN A 159 -8.07 -11.13 -3.89
N THR A 160 -7.50 -10.12 -4.57
CA THR A 160 -7.35 -10.12 -6.03
C THR A 160 -6.38 -11.21 -6.49
N GLY A 161 -5.32 -11.44 -5.70
CA GLY A 161 -4.24 -12.35 -6.04
C GLY A 161 -3.28 -11.77 -7.08
N VAL A 162 -1.99 -12.02 -6.91
CA VAL A 162 -0.92 -11.45 -7.75
C VAL A 162 -1.04 -11.81 -9.24
N ASN A 163 -1.59 -12.96 -9.57
CA ASN A 163 -1.77 -13.40 -10.96
C ASN A 163 -2.84 -12.58 -11.72
N PHE A 164 -3.78 -11.98 -10.99
CA PHE A 164 -4.87 -11.18 -11.56
C PHE A 164 -4.61 -9.67 -11.41
N ALA A 165 -3.86 -9.26 -10.42
CA ALA A 165 -3.53 -7.86 -10.14
C ALA A 165 -2.69 -7.22 -11.25
N GLY A 166 -1.91 -7.99 -12.02
CA GLY A 166 -1.17 -7.47 -13.18
C GLY A 166 -2.02 -6.84 -14.28
N LYS A 167 -3.36 -6.93 -14.20
CA LYS A 167 -4.32 -6.20 -15.06
C LYS A 167 -4.84 -4.91 -14.42
N ALA A 168 -4.54 -4.67 -13.16
CA ALA A 168 -4.99 -3.51 -12.39
C ALA A 168 -3.97 -2.36 -12.40
N VAL A 169 -2.82 -2.53 -13.01
CA VAL A 169 -1.82 -1.48 -13.15
C VAL A 169 -2.34 -0.40 -14.08
N SER A 170 -2.45 0.78 -13.52
CA SER A 170 -3.02 2.01 -14.02
C SER A 170 -2.70 2.35 -15.47
N GLY A 171 -3.51 3.24 -16.06
CA GLY A 171 -3.47 3.77 -17.40
C GLY A 171 -2.18 4.45 -17.89
N TYR A 172 -1.11 4.43 -17.12
CA TYR A 172 0.23 4.51 -17.64
C TYR A 172 0.61 3.12 -18.12
N GLN A 173 0.50 2.89 -19.42
CA GLN A 173 1.05 1.72 -20.09
C GLN A 173 2.57 1.68 -19.87
N TYR A 174 3.01 1.36 -18.67
CA TYR A 174 4.30 0.72 -18.51
C TYR A 174 4.13 -0.67 -19.08
N GLY A 175 4.57 -0.83 -20.30
CA GLY A 175 4.64 -2.13 -20.96
C GLY A 175 5.22 -3.13 -19.97
N ARG A 176 4.73 -4.36 -20.04
CA ARG A 176 5.20 -5.52 -19.31
C ARG A 176 6.73 -5.57 -19.24
N TYR A 177 7.30 -4.89 -18.28
CA TYR A 177 8.61 -5.21 -17.80
C TYR A 177 8.39 -6.12 -16.60
N GLY A 178 8.28 -7.41 -16.90
CA GLY A 178 8.56 -8.40 -15.90
C GLY A 178 9.95 -8.07 -15.37
N TYR A 179 10.05 -7.64 -14.13
CA TYR A 179 11.31 -7.57 -13.41
C TYR A 179 11.79 -9.02 -13.25
N SER A 180 12.48 -9.52 -14.25
CA SER A 180 13.35 -10.65 -14.11
C SER A 180 14.41 -10.22 -13.08
N ARG A 181 14.49 -10.93 -11.97
CA ARG A 181 15.61 -10.82 -11.02
C ARG A 181 16.91 -11.08 -11.77
N ARG A 182 17.48 -10.04 -12.35
CA ARG A 182 18.87 -10.03 -12.81
C ARG A 182 19.49 -8.77 -12.23
N ASN A 183 20.51 -9.02 -11.38
CA ASN A 183 21.48 -8.03 -10.94
C ASN A 183 22.05 -7.30 -12.15
N GLU A 184 21.59 -6.07 -12.41
CA GLU A 184 22.17 -5.20 -13.43
C GLU A 184 22.53 -3.83 -12.83
N PHE A 185 23.03 -3.84 -11.60
CA PHE A 185 23.86 -2.76 -11.08
C PHE A 185 25.08 -3.42 -10.46
N GLY A 186 26.07 -3.70 -11.35
CA GLY A 186 27.43 -4.05 -10.97
C GLY A 186 28.21 -2.81 -10.54
#